data_2fabe57ac5982ce0bde61b779aabeffa
#
_entry.id   2fabe57ac5982ce0bde61b779aabeffa
#
_cell.length_a   1.000
_cell.length_b   1.000
_cell.length_c   1.000
_cell.angle_alpha   90.00
_cell.angle_beta   90.00
_cell.angle_gamma   90.00
#
_symmetry.space_group_name_H-M   'P 1'
#
loop_
_entity.id
_entity.type
_entity.pdbx_description
1 polymer ?
#
loop_
_entity_poly.entity_id
_entity_poly.type
_entity_poly.pdbx_seq_one_letter_code
_entity_poly.pdbx_strand_id
1 'polypeptide(L)'
;DYYASRGLGDVYKRQIMMAASMAEGYTIIENSAREPHVVDVANFLNSMGANIKGAGTDVIRIRGVQKLHRAEYSIIPDQIEAGTFMFAAAATRGDVMVKNVIPKHLEATTAKLVEIGCEVEEFDDAVRVVASKRLNSTNVKTLPYPGYPTDMQPQIVVALALAHGTSIVTESIFENRFKYVDELTRMGATIKVEGNSAIIYGTDGFTGARVSAPDLRAGAALVIAGLAAEGVTVVDDIVYI
;
A
#
# COMPACT_ATOMS: atom_id res chain seq x y z
N ASP A 1 -10.86 -30.51 -9.54
CA ASP A 1 -11.94 -29.56 -9.32
C ASP A 1 -11.40 -28.14 -9.47
N TYR A 2 -11.97 -27.41 -10.43
CA TYR A 2 -11.56 -26.03 -10.76
C TYR A 2 -12.34 -25.04 -9.90
N TYR A 3 -11.63 -24.17 -9.17
CA TYR A 3 -12.24 -22.98 -8.58
C TYR A 3 -11.66 -21.73 -9.23
N ALA A 4 -12.42 -21.14 -10.15
CA ALA A 4 -12.13 -19.80 -10.67
C ALA A 4 -12.79 -18.78 -9.74
N SER A 5 -12.01 -18.01 -8.98
CA SER A 5 -12.52 -16.88 -8.21
C SER A 5 -12.19 -15.58 -8.94
N ARG A 6 -13.18 -15.00 -9.64
CA ARG A 6 -13.09 -13.63 -10.13
C ARG A 6 -13.30 -12.66 -8.97
N GLY A 7 -12.35 -11.76 -8.73
CA GLY A 7 -12.55 -10.62 -7.83
C GLY A 7 -12.24 -10.84 -6.35
N LEU A 8 -11.63 -11.95 -5.95
CA LEU A 8 -11.14 -12.10 -4.58
C LEU A 8 -9.82 -11.36 -4.41
N GLY A 9 -9.75 -10.48 -3.39
CA GLY A 9 -8.53 -9.73 -3.04
C GLY A 9 -7.36 -10.63 -2.62
N ASP A 10 -6.18 -10.05 -2.47
CA ASP A 10 -4.91 -10.74 -2.19
C ASP A 10 -4.94 -11.63 -0.95
N VAL A 11 -5.72 -11.25 0.05
CA VAL A 11 -5.86 -12.00 1.32
C VAL A 11 -6.40 -13.40 1.06
N TYR A 12 -7.49 -13.53 0.29
CA TYR A 12 -8.10 -14.82 -0.01
C TYR A 12 -7.18 -15.72 -0.85
N LYS A 13 -6.43 -15.14 -1.79
CA LYS A 13 -5.50 -15.91 -2.63
C LYS A 13 -4.38 -16.52 -1.80
N ARG A 14 -3.84 -15.80 -0.82
CA ARG A 14 -2.85 -16.34 0.13
C ARG A 14 -3.46 -17.44 1.01
N GLN A 15 -4.68 -17.25 1.50
CA GLN A 15 -5.38 -18.27 2.30
C GLN A 15 -5.63 -19.54 1.50
N ILE A 16 -6.08 -19.43 0.25
CA ILE A 16 -6.28 -20.57 -0.66
C ILE A 16 -4.94 -21.29 -0.91
N MET A 17 -3.86 -20.53 -1.14
CA MET A 17 -2.52 -21.11 -1.35
C MET A 17 -2.06 -21.91 -0.15
N MET A 18 -2.22 -21.37 1.07
CA MET A 18 -1.88 -22.10 2.31
C MET A 18 -2.72 -23.38 2.47
N ALA A 19 -4.04 -23.27 2.29
CA ALA A 19 -4.95 -24.43 2.40
C ALA A 19 -4.64 -25.50 1.34
N ALA A 20 -4.42 -25.08 0.09
CA ALA A 20 -4.12 -25.99 -1.02
C ALA A 20 -2.77 -26.69 -0.91
N SER A 21 -1.83 -26.15 -0.13
CA SER A 21 -0.51 -26.76 0.06
C SER A 21 -0.57 -28.15 0.68
N MET A 22 -1.63 -28.47 1.43
CA MET A 22 -1.84 -29.78 2.06
C MET A 22 -3.13 -30.47 1.58
N ALA A 23 -3.84 -29.89 0.60
CA ALA A 23 -5.01 -30.52 0.01
C ALA A 23 -4.62 -31.65 -0.93
N GLU A 24 -5.40 -32.73 -0.99
CA GLU A 24 -5.14 -33.84 -1.90
C GLU A 24 -5.31 -33.40 -3.38
N GLY A 25 -4.33 -33.78 -4.20
CA GLY A 25 -4.37 -33.53 -5.65
C GLY A 25 -3.73 -32.22 -6.08
N TYR A 26 -4.32 -31.58 -7.10
CA TYR A 26 -3.82 -30.36 -7.73
C TYR A 26 -4.83 -29.23 -7.60
N THR A 27 -4.35 -28.05 -7.22
CA THR A 27 -5.10 -26.79 -7.22
C THR A 27 -4.47 -25.80 -8.19
N ILE A 28 -5.30 -25.16 -9.01
CA ILE A 28 -4.88 -24.09 -9.93
C ILE A 28 -5.61 -22.81 -9.51
N ILE A 29 -4.85 -21.75 -9.24
CA ILE A 29 -5.38 -20.42 -8.95
C ILE A 29 -5.12 -19.57 -10.19
N GLU A 30 -6.16 -19.18 -10.90
CA GLU A 30 -6.10 -18.30 -12.05
C GLU A 30 -6.41 -16.85 -11.66
N ASN A 31 -5.95 -15.92 -12.49
CA ASN A 31 -6.04 -14.49 -12.22
C ASN A 31 -5.47 -14.13 -10.82
N SER A 32 -4.32 -14.72 -10.52
CA SER A 32 -3.68 -14.58 -9.23
C SER A 32 -3.07 -13.19 -9.04
N ALA A 33 -3.03 -12.75 -7.79
CA ALA A 33 -2.27 -11.60 -7.36
C ALA A 33 -0.76 -11.84 -7.55
N ARG A 34 -0.04 -10.81 -8.00
CA ARG A 34 1.39 -10.89 -8.34
C ARG A 34 2.27 -10.15 -7.34
N GLU A 35 1.67 -9.63 -6.29
CA GLU A 35 2.32 -8.82 -5.28
C GLU A 35 3.49 -9.59 -4.62
N PRO A 36 4.59 -8.90 -4.27
CA PRO A 36 5.78 -9.51 -3.68
C PRO A 36 5.48 -10.40 -2.47
N HIS A 37 4.55 -10.00 -1.60
CA HIS A 37 4.17 -10.78 -0.42
C HIS A 37 3.43 -12.11 -0.77
N VAL A 38 2.80 -12.22 -1.95
CA VAL A 38 2.22 -13.49 -2.43
C VAL A 38 3.33 -14.44 -2.85
N VAL A 39 4.36 -13.90 -3.52
CA VAL A 39 5.55 -14.67 -3.91
C VAL A 39 6.30 -15.14 -2.66
N ASP A 40 6.41 -14.27 -1.65
CA ASP A 40 7.10 -14.56 -0.40
C ASP A 40 6.43 -15.71 0.38
N VAL A 41 5.09 -15.69 0.49
CA VAL A 41 4.34 -16.81 1.09
C VAL A 41 4.57 -18.11 0.32
N ALA A 42 4.58 -18.08 -1.01
CA ALA A 42 4.86 -19.28 -1.81
C ALA A 42 6.29 -19.81 -1.57
N ASN A 43 7.28 -18.91 -1.50
CA ASN A 43 8.67 -19.28 -1.21
C ASN A 43 8.81 -19.87 0.21
N PHE A 44 8.15 -19.25 1.20
CA PHE A 44 8.13 -19.78 2.56
C PHE A 44 7.51 -21.18 2.61
N LEU A 45 6.33 -21.40 2.02
CA LEU A 45 5.70 -22.71 1.97
C LEU A 45 6.57 -23.74 1.23
N ASN A 46 7.20 -23.34 0.11
CA ASN A 46 8.12 -24.22 -0.62
C ASN A 46 9.36 -24.58 0.22
N SER A 47 9.88 -23.66 1.04
CA SER A 47 10.96 -23.97 1.98
C SER A 47 10.56 -24.98 3.06
N MET A 48 9.25 -25.10 3.34
CA MET A 48 8.67 -26.11 4.23
C MET A 48 8.34 -27.42 3.50
N GLY A 49 8.63 -27.54 2.21
CA GLY A 49 8.38 -28.74 1.40
C GLY A 49 7.07 -28.74 0.61
N ALA A 50 6.37 -27.62 0.51
CA ALA A 50 5.24 -27.48 -0.41
C ALA A 50 5.69 -27.54 -1.88
N ASN A 51 4.75 -27.74 -2.79
CA ASN A 51 4.99 -27.74 -4.23
C ASN A 51 4.10 -26.68 -4.90
N ILE A 52 4.58 -25.43 -4.87
CA ILE A 52 3.90 -24.26 -5.41
C ILE A 52 4.75 -23.70 -6.55
N LYS A 53 4.15 -23.49 -7.71
CA LYS A 53 4.77 -22.91 -8.91
C LYS A 53 3.94 -21.79 -9.49
N GLY A 54 4.59 -20.82 -10.12
CA GLY A 54 3.93 -19.71 -10.80
C GLY A 54 3.53 -18.53 -9.91
N ALA A 55 3.94 -18.50 -8.64
CA ALA A 55 3.79 -17.30 -7.81
C ALA A 55 4.47 -16.10 -8.47
N GLY A 56 3.82 -14.92 -8.44
CA GLY A 56 4.25 -13.74 -9.19
C GLY A 56 3.76 -13.68 -10.64
N THR A 57 3.04 -14.71 -11.11
CA THR A 57 2.33 -14.72 -12.39
C THR A 57 0.82 -14.74 -12.16
N ASP A 58 0.04 -14.70 -13.24
CA ASP A 58 -1.42 -14.78 -13.19
C ASP A 58 -1.96 -16.19 -12.89
N VAL A 59 -1.10 -17.22 -12.89
CA VAL A 59 -1.51 -18.60 -12.64
C VAL A 59 -0.57 -19.27 -11.63
N ILE A 60 -1.11 -19.62 -10.47
CA ILE A 60 -0.40 -20.41 -9.45
C ILE A 60 -0.89 -21.85 -9.51
N ARG A 61 0.07 -22.80 -9.56
CA ARG A 61 -0.19 -24.24 -9.54
C ARG A 61 0.37 -24.84 -8.27
N ILE A 62 -0.47 -25.58 -7.56
CA ILE A 62 -0.14 -26.16 -6.28
C ILE A 62 -0.42 -27.67 -6.36
N ARG A 63 0.57 -28.48 -6.05
CA ARG A 63 0.39 -29.91 -5.79
C ARG A 63 0.43 -30.09 -4.29
N GLY A 64 -0.66 -30.54 -3.70
CA GLY A 64 -0.73 -30.76 -2.26
C GLY A 64 0.26 -31.83 -1.81
N VAL A 65 0.77 -31.67 -0.59
CA VAL A 65 1.70 -32.60 0.06
C VAL A 65 1.11 -33.13 1.35
N GLN A 66 1.53 -34.32 1.77
CA GLN A 66 0.99 -34.97 2.98
C GLN A 66 1.39 -34.22 4.26
N LYS A 67 2.57 -33.60 4.29
CA LYS A 67 3.07 -32.84 5.44
C LYS A 67 4.05 -31.76 5.00
N LEU A 68 4.09 -30.68 5.78
CA LEU A 68 5.12 -29.67 5.73
C LEU A 68 6.12 -29.91 6.87
N HIS A 69 7.37 -29.49 6.68
CA HIS A 69 8.41 -29.59 7.70
C HIS A 69 8.80 -28.19 8.20
N ARG A 70 9.55 -28.13 9.30
CA ARG A 70 10.11 -26.88 9.82
C ARG A 70 11.10 -26.30 8.81
N ALA A 71 11.06 -24.97 8.66
CA ALA A 71 12.03 -24.20 7.90
C ALA A 71 12.43 -22.93 8.67
N GLU A 72 13.62 -22.45 8.42
CA GLU A 72 14.06 -21.10 8.78
C GLU A 72 13.89 -20.22 7.53
N TYR A 73 13.26 -19.08 7.70
CA TYR A 73 12.92 -18.20 6.60
C TYR A 73 12.94 -16.73 7.04
N SER A 74 13.53 -15.87 6.23
CA SER A 74 13.47 -14.42 6.43
C SER A 74 12.40 -13.85 5.52
N ILE A 75 11.35 -13.28 6.11
CA ILE A 75 10.30 -12.57 5.35
C ILE A 75 10.85 -11.30 4.72
N ILE A 76 10.31 -10.96 3.56
CA ILE A 76 10.66 -9.71 2.87
C ILE A 76 10.19 -8.48 3.67
N PRO A 77 10.87 -7.33 3.54
CA PRO A 77 10.39 -6.07 4.09
C PRO A 77 9.00 -5.67 3.56
N ASP A 78 8.18 -5.05 4.41
CA ASP A 78 6.86 -4.56 4.02
C ASP A 78 6.98 -3.29 3.16
N GLN A 79 6.61 -3.40 1.89
CA GLN A 79 6.61 -2.28 0.95
C GLN A 79 5.59 -1.18 1.32
N ILE A 80 4.52 -1.53 2.02
CA ILE A 80 3.49 -0.55 2.41
C ILE A 80 3.95 0.26 3.61
N GLU A 81 4.59 -0.38 4.59
CA GLU A 81 5.24 0.31 5.69
C GLU A 81 6.33 1.26 5.18
N ALA A 82 7.22 0.76 4.31
CA ALA A 82 8.27 1.58 3.71
C ALA A 82 7.70 2.79 2.94
N GLY A 83 6.72 2.56 2.06
CA GLY A 83 6.04 3.62 1.32
C GLY A 83 5.32 4.62 2.22
N THR A 84 4.79 4.20 3.37
CA THR A 84 4.17 5.07 4.36
C THR A 84 5.18 6.06 4.93
N PHE A 85 6.39 5.62 5.29
CA PHE A 85 7.47 6.53 5.72
C PHE A 85 7.97 7.44 4.59
N MET A 86 8.01 6.94 3.35
CA MET A 86 8.35 7.78 2.19
C MET A 86 7.33 8.91 1.98
N PHE A 87 6.03 8.64 2.13
CA PHE A 87 5.00 9.70 2.08
C PHE A 87 5.00 10.60 3.31
N ALA A 88 5.39 10.09 4.49
CA ALA A 88 5.61 10.96 5.65
C ALA A 88 6.71 12.00 5.36
N ALA A 89 7.84 11.58 4.76
CA ALA A 89 8.88 12.51 4.33
C ALA A 89 8.35 13.55 3.32
N ALA A 90 7.56 13.11 2.32
CA ALA A 90 6.98 13.99 1.33
C ALA A 90 6.02 15.03 1.93
N ALA A 91 5.10 14.60 2.80
CA ALA A 91 4.11 15.46 3.42
C ALA A 91 4.69 16.47 4.41
N THR A 92 5.74 16.08 5.14
CA THR A 92 6.41 16.94 6.14
C THR A 92 7.55 17.79 5.54
N ARG A 93 7.79 17.71 4.22
CA ARG A 93 8.94 18.34 3.54
C ARG A 93 10.27 17.95 4.18
N GLY A 94 10.41 16.68 4.50
CA GLY A 94 11.56 16.11 5.17
C GLY A 94 12.59 15.52 4.22
N ASP A 95 13.66 14.99 4.83
CA ASP A 95 14.73 14.23 4.22
C ASP A 95 14.88 12.94 5.03
N VAL A 96 14.42 11.81 4.50
CA VAL A 96 14.36 10.53 5.20
C VAL A 96 14.96 9.42 4.34
N MET A 97 15.83 8.62 4.94
CA MET A 97 16.33 7.38 4.37
C MET A 97 15.61 6.18 5.03
N VAL A 98 14.85 5.47 4.23
CA VAL A 98 14.19 4.21 4.64
C VAL A 98 15.12 3.06 4.26
N LYS A 99 15.58 2.33 5.28
CA LYS A 99 16.56 1.23 5.14
C LYS A 99 15.88 -0.14 5.27
N ASN A 100 16.61 -1.17 4.87
CA ASN A 100 16.16 -2.55 4.91
C ASN A 100 14.86 -2.73 4.11
N VAL A 101 14.88 -2.26 2.87
CA VAL A 101 13.79 -2.36 1.89
C VAL A 101 14.28 -3.02 0.61
N ILE A 102 13.35 -3.43 -0.23
CA ILE A 102 13.65 -3.88 -1.59
C ILE A 102 13.12 -2.80 -2.56
N PRO A 103 13.98 -1.92 -3.11
CA PRO A 103 13.55 -0.77 -3.93
C PRO A 103 12.66 -1.18 -5.09
N LYS A 104 12.93 -2.31 -5.71
CA LYS A 104 12.10 -2.89 -6.79
C LYS A 104 10.64 -3.09 -6.41
N HIS A 105 10.34 -3.32 -5.14
CA HIS A 105 8.95 -3.48 -4.66
C HIS A 105 8.25 -2.12 -4.50
N LEU A 106 9.01 -1.02 -4.51
CA LEU A 106 8.54 0.35 -4.29
C LEU A 106 8.40 1.16 -5.59
N GLU A 107 8.69 0.58 -6.77
CA GLU A 107 8.76 1.29 -8.06
C GLU A 107 7.54 2.18 -8.33
N ALA A 108 6.32 1.68 -8.10
CA ALA A 108 5.11 2.46 -8.33
C ALA A 108 4.98 3.65 -7.35
N THR A 109 5.42 3.47 -6.10
CA THR A 109 5.43 4.50 -5.04
C THR A 109 6.51 5.54 -5.35
N THR A 110 7.73 5.09 -5.66
CA THR A 110 8.86 5.94 -6.06
C THR A 110 8.52 6.80 -7.27
N ALA A 111 7.94 6.18 -8.31
CA ALA A 111 7.54 6.92 -9.51
C ALA A 111 6.55 8.05 -9.20
N LYS A 112 5.59 7.83 -8.31
CA LYS A 112 4.63 8.88 -7.93
C LYS A 112 5.26 9.94 -7.03
N LEU A 113 6.18 9.60 -6.15
CA LEU A 113 6.94 10.58 -5.35
C LEU A 113 7.78 11.49 -6.25
N VAL A 114 8.45 10.94 -7.25
CA VAL A 114 9.20 11.73 -8.25
C VAL A 114 8.26 12.64 -9.06
N GLU A 115 7.11 12.11 -9.49
CA GLU A 115 6.12 12.87 -10.27
C GLU A 115 5.56 14.07 -9.49
N ILE A 116 5.34 13.93 -8.19
CA ILE A 116 4.91 15.03 -7.33
C ILE A 116 6.03 15.98 -6.89
N GLY A 117 7.27 15.73 -7.33
CA GLY A 117 8.40 16.64 -7.16
C GLY A 117 9.34 16.33 -6.01
N CYS A 118 9.30 15.13 -5.43
CA CYS A 118 10.32 14.66 -4.51
C CYS A 118 11.59 14.23 -5.26
N GLU A 119 12.74 14.43 -4.64
CA GLU A 119 13.98 13.78 -5.03
C GLU A 119 14.01 12.39 -4.38
N VAL A 120 14.18 11.35 -5.18
CA VAL A 120 14.24 9.96 -4.68
C VAL A 120 15.52 9.31 -5.16
N GLU A 121 16.30 8.78 -4.23
CA GLU A 121 17.56 8.09 -4.48
C GLU A 121 17.45 6.64 -4.00
N GLU A 122 17.68 5.70 -4.89
CA GLU A 122 17.61 4.26 -4.60
C GLU A 122 19.01 3.69 -4.39
N PHE A 123 19.17 2.87 -3.36
CA PHE A 123 20.36 2.10 -3.02
C PHE A 123 20.02 0.61 -3.07
N ASP A 124 20.98 -0.27 -2.79
CA ASP A 124 20.76 -1.72 -2.84
C ASP A 124 19.65 -2.19 -1.90
N ASP A 125 19.59 -1.62 -0.68
CA ASP A 125 18.64 -2.00 0.38
C ASP A 125 17.96 -0.79 1.06
N ALA A 126 18.02 0.38 0.45
CA ALA A 126 17.47 1.62 1.01
C ALA A 126 16.91 2.54 -0.07
N VAL A 127 15.99 3.41 0.33
CA VAL A 127 15.48 4.51 -0.50
C VAL A 127 15.50 5.80 0.33
N ARG A 128 16.10 6.86 -0.22
CA ARG A 128 16.06 8.21 0.37
C ARG A 128 15.03 9.05 -0.36
N VAL A 129 14.19 9.74 0.39
CA VAL A 129 13.20 10.68 -0.14
C VAL A 129 13.45 12.06 0.45
N VAL A 130 13.58 13.06 -0.43
CA VAL A 130 13.75 14.47 -0.04
C VAL A 130 12.65 15.31 -0.68
N ALA A 131 11.92 16.05 0.12
CA ALA A 131 10.88 16.97 -0.32
C ALA A 131 11.25 18.42 0.09
N SER A 132 12.10 19.06 -0.65
CA SER A 132 12.60 20.42 -0.36
C SER A 132 11.62 21.54 -0.72
N LYS A 133 10.61 21.25 -1.55
CA LYS A 133 9.64 22.22 -2.09
C LYS A 133 8.22 21.73 -1.87
N ARG A 134 7.24 22.63 -2.10
CA ARG A 134 5.84 22.25 -2.16
C ARG A 134 5.62 21.24 -3.28
N LEU A 135 4.87 20.19 -2.99
CA LEU A 135 4.57 19.11 -3.93
C LEU A 135 3.72 19.60 -5.11
N ASN A 136 3.82 18.93 -6.23
CA ASN A 136 2.98 19.15 -7.40
C ASN A 136 1.76 18.23 -7.38
N SER A 137 0.68 18.66 -8.03
CA SER A 137 -0.49 17.81 -8.26
C SER A 137 -0.20 16.72 -9.29
N THR A 138 -0.84 15.57 -9.14
CA THR A 138 -0.83 14.46 -10.12
C THR A 138 -2.12 13.66 -10.04
N ASN A 139 -2.38 12.85 -11.07
CA ASN A 139 -3.48 11.90 -11.07
C ASN A 139 -2.97 10.50 -10.74
N VAL A 140 -3.72 9.79 -9.89
CA VAL A 140 -3.38 8.43 -9.46
C VAL A 140 -4.55 7.51 -9.69
N LYS A 141 -4.28 6.31 -10.20
CA LYS A 141 -5.25 5.23 -10.25
C LYS A 141 -4.66 4.02 -9.58
N THR A 142 -5.37 3.46 -8.60
CA THR A 142 -4.95 2.19 -8.00
C THR A 142 -5.15 1.05 -8.98
N LEU A 143 -4.17 0.16 -9.06
CA LEU A 143 -4.16 -0.99 -9.97
C LEU A 143 -3.49 -2.18 -9.28
N PRO A 144 -3.81 -3.42 -9.70
CA PRO A 144 -3.06 -4.59 -9.27
C PRO A 144 -1.56 -4.42 -9.57
N TYR A 145 -0.72 -5.04 -8.75
CA TYR A 145 0.74 -5.01 -8.92
C TYR A 145 1.16 -5.44 -10.36
N PRO A 146 2.08 -4.73 -11.00
CA PRO A 146 2.97 -3.68 -10.48
C PRO A 146 2.40 -2.24 -10.54
N GLY A 147 1.09 -2.05 -10.67
CA GLY A 147 0.49 -0.73 -10.61
C GLY A 147 0.50 -0.12 -9.21
N TYR A 148 -0.06 1.10 -9.08
CA TYR A 148 -0.07 1.81 -7.80
C TYR A 148 -0.96 1.08 -6.77
N PRO A 149 -0.42 0.68 -5.60
CA PRO A 149 -1.14 -0.17 -4.67
C PRO A 149 -2.27 0.56 -3.95
N THR A 150 -3.43 -0.09 -3.84
CA THR A 150 -4.58 0.45 -3.10
C THR A 150 -4.24 0.74 -1.63
N ASP A 151 -3.30 0.00 -1.03
CA ASP A 151 -2.86 0.19 0.35
C ASP A 151 -2.01 1.45 0.56
N MET A 152 -1.56 2.09 -0.51
CA MET A 152 -0.86 3.39 -0.49
C MET A 152 -1.77 4.56 -0.90
N GLN A 153 -3.04 4.29 -1.22
CA GLN A 153 -3.99 5.30 -1.67
C GLN A 153 -4.26 6.38 -0.60
N PRO A 154 -4.49 6.07 0.70
CA PRO A 154 -4.71 7.10 1.70
C PRO A 154 -3.48 8.00 1.92
N GLN A 155 -2.27 7.43 1.92
CA GLN A 155 -1.02 8.16 2.14
C GLN A 155 -0.73 9.18 1.02
N ILE A 156 -0.93 8.78 -0.25
CA ILE A 156 -0.73 9.73 -1.35
C ILE A 156 -1.81 10.82 -1.36
N VAL A 157 -3.05 10.53 -0.93
CA VAL A 157 -4.11 11.56 -0.80
C VAL A 157 -3.70 12.65 0.19
N VAL A 158 -3.06 12.28 1.32
CA VAL A 158 -2.52 13.26 2.27
C VAL A 158 -1.46 14.14 1.62
N ALA A 159 -0.50 13.55 0.91
CA ALA A 159 0.54 14.31 0.20
C ALA A 159 -0.06 15.25 -0.86
N LEU A 160 -1.03 14.75 -1.64
CA LEU A 160 -1.70 15.54 -2.69
C LEU A 160 -2.60 16.65 -2.12
N ALA A 161 -3.14 16.48 -0.92
CA ALA A 161 -3.87 17.55 -0.24
C ALA A 161 -2.97 18.72 0.18
N LEU A 162 -1.66 18.52 0.29
CA LEU A 162 -0.64 19.54 0.55
C LEU A 162 0.04 20.05 -0.74
N ALA A 163 -0.29 19.46 -1.89
CA ALA A 163 0.31 19.80 -3.17
C ALA A 163 -0.24 21.12 -3.74
N HIS A 164 0.44 21.65 -4.75
CA HIS A 164 -0.07 22.79 -5.52
C HIS A 164 -0.99 22.30 -6.64
N GLY A 165 -2.19 22.88 -6.76
CA GLY A 165 -3.14 22.55 -7.84
C GLY A 165 -4.18 21.51 -7.45
N THR A 166 -4.75 20.83 -8.46
CA THR A 166 -5.81 19.85 -8.27
C THR A 166 -5.32 18.46 -8.72
N SER A 167 -5.62 17.45 -7.91
CA SER A 167 -5.29 16.05 -8.19
C SER A 167 -6.56 15.19 -8.22
N ILE A 168 -6.52 14.10 -8.98
CA ILE A 168 -7.59 13.10 -8.99
C ILE A 168 -7.00 11.75 -8.59
N VAL A 169 -7.59 11.14 -7.58
CA VAL A 169 -7.24 9.77 -7.16
C VAL A 169 -8.43 8.86 -7.41
N THR A 170 -8.26 7.86 -8.28
CA THR A 170 -9.29 6.88 -8.61
C THR A 170 -8.94 5.54 -7.96
N GLU A 171 -9.84 5.05 -7.12
CA GLU A 171 -9.76 3.73 -6.51
C GLU A 171 -10.47 2.69 -7.37
N SER A 172 -9.75 1.69 -7.87
CA SER A 172 -10.33 0.67 -8.76
C SER A 172 -10.23 -0.75 -8.22
N ILE A 173 -9.73 -0.91 -6.98
CA ILE A 173 -9.54 -2.21 -6.33
C ILE A 173 -10.53 -2.40 -5.19
N PHE A 174 -10.71 -1.37 -4.34
CA PHE A 174 -11.49 -1.47 -3.11
C PHE A 174 -12.72 -0.55 -3.17
N GLU A 175 -13.86 -1.07 -2.77
CA GLU A 175 -15.08 -0.27 -2.62
C GLU A 175 -15.05 0.56 -1.33
N ASN A 176 -15.57 1.79 -1.39
CA ASN A 176 -15.71 2.69 -0.23
C ASN A 176 -14.40 2.98 0.52
N ARG A 177 -13.27 3.13 -0.21
CA ARG A 177 -11.94 3.35 0.39
C ARG A 177 -11.71 4.77 0.92
N PHE A 178 -12.59 5.74 0.63
CA PHE A 178 -12.41 7.16 0.97
C PHE A 178 -13.03 7.58 2.31
N LYS A 179 -13.34 6.67 3.22
CA LYS A 179 -13.96 6.97 4.53
C LYS A 179 -13.16 7.94 5.40
N TYR A 180 -11.84 7.99 5.24
CA TYR A 180 -10.94 8.88 5.98
C TYR A 180 -10.98 10.33 5.48
N VAL A 181 -11.61 10.60 4.35
CA VAL A 181 -11.67 11.96 3.75
C VAL A 181 -12.39 12.95 4.67
N ASP A 182 -13.44 12.51 5.37
CA ASP A 182 -14.14 13.35 6.34
C ASP A 182 -13.21 13.79 7.47
N GLU A 183 -12.31 12.89 7.91
CA GLU A 183 -11.33 13.20 8.95
C GLU A 183 -10.25 14.18 8.43
N LEU A 184 -9.76 14.01 7.20
CA LEU A 184 -8.86 14.99 6.57
C LEU A 184 -9.53 16.36 6.37
N THR A 185 -10.82 16.37 6.07
CA THR A 185 -11.59 17.63 5.93
C THR A 185 -11.65 18.37 7.27
N ARG A 186 -11.77 17.67 8.40
CA ARG A 186 -11.67 18.28 9.75
C ARG A 186 -10.31 18.92 10.01
N MET A 187 -9.26 18.41 9.37
CA MET A 187 -7.90 18.96 9.43
C MET A 187 -7.67 20.09 8.41
N GLY A 188 -8.69 20.49 7.63
CA GLY A 188 -8.62 21.58 6.67
C GLY A 188 -8.35 21.14 5.22
N ALA A 189 -8.37 19.84 4.91
CA ALA A 189 -8.30 19.40 3.52
C ALA A 189 -9.57 19.73 2.74
N THR A 190 -9.42 20.03 1.45
CA THR A 190 -10.53 20.27 0.53
C THR A 190 -10.57 19.12 -0.48
N ILE A 191 -11.43 18.13 -0.23
CA ILE A 191 -11.53 16.90 -1.02
C ILE A 191 -13.00 16.62 -1.33
N LYS A 192 -13.30 16.35 -2.60
CA LYS A 192 -14.64 15.95 -3.04
C LYS A 192 -14.59 14.50 -3.54
N VAL A 193 -15.40 13.61 -2.96
CA VAL A 193 -15.49 12.22 -3.40
C VAL A 193 -16.68 12.06 -4.34
N GLU A 194 -16.44 11.50 -5.53
CA GLU A 194 -17.46 11.18 -6.53
C GLU A 194 -17.29 9.74 -6.98
N GLY A 195 -18.19 8.87 -6.54
CA GLY A 195 -18.11 7.43 -6.82
C GLY A 195 -16.82 6.81 -6.28
N ASN A 196 -15.97 6.34 -7.16
CA ASN A 196 -14.68 5.75 -6.85
C ASN A 196 -13.50 6.72 -7.04
N SER A 197 -13.74 8.01 -7.16
CA SER A 197 -12.69 9.01 -7.35
C SER A 197 -12.78 10.12 -6.32
N ALA A 198 -11.62 10.58 -5.85
CA ALA A 198 -11.48 11.78 -5.03
C ALA A 198 -10.81 12.88 -5.84
N ILE A 199 -11.45 14.05 -5.87
CA ILE A 199 -10.91 15.29 -6.41
C ILE A 199 -10.33 16.06 -5.24
N ILE A 200 -9.02 16.30 -5.26
CA ILE A 200 -8.25 16.86 -4.16
C ILE A 200 -7.77 18.24 -4.58
N TYR A 201 -8.19 19.24 -3.85
CA TYR A 201 -7.71 20.61 -4.02
C TYR A 201 -6.61 20.88 -3.00
N GLY A 202 -5.41 21.20 -3.46
CA GLY A 202 -4.28 21.41 -2.57
C GLY A 202 -4.48 22.60 -1.63
N THR A 203 -4.16 22.41 -0.35
CA THR A 203 -4.19 23.42 0.70
C THR A 203 -2.79 23.86 1.09
N ASP A 204 -2.64 24.98 1.79
CA ASP A 204 -1.32 25.47 2.24
C ASP A 204 -0.78 24.69 3.44
N GLY A 205 -1.64 24.00 4.20
CA GLY A 205 -1.30 23.20 5.36
C GLY A 205 -2.53 22.56 5.99
N PHE A 206 -2.29 21.68 6.96
CA PHE A 206 -3.32 21.13 7.83
C PHE A 206 -3.31 21.81 9.18
N THR A 207 -4.45 21.78 9.87
CA THR A 207 -4.60 22.21 11.26
C THR A 207 -4.84 20.98 12.13
N GLY A 208 -4.19 20.93 13.29
CA GLY A 208 -4.38 19.87 14.26
C GLY A 208 -5.84 19.71 14.68
N ALA A 209 -6.33 18.48 14.68
CA ALA A 209 -7.70 18.15 15.04
C ALA A 209 -7.78 16.80 15.76
N ARG A 210 -8.93 16.53 16.38
CA ARG A 210 -9.26 15.20 16.85
C ARG A 210 -9.93 14.41 15.74
N VAL A 211 -9.32 13.30 15.33
CA VAL A 211 -9.70 12.45 14.21
C VAL A 211 -9.77 10.99 14.64
N SER A 212 -10.55 10.17 13.96
CA SER A 212 -10.72 8.75 14.25
C SER A 212 -10.17 7.90 13.10
N ALA A 213 -9.42 6.83 13.42
CA ALA A 213 -8.86 5.90 12.45
C ALA A 213 -9.91 4.84 12.05
N PRO A 214 -10.52 4.94 10.86
CA PRO A 214 -11.57 4.00 10.45
C PRO A 214 -11.01 2.61 10.08
N ASP A 215 -9.74 2.53 9.71
CA ASP A 215 -8.99 1.31 9.38
C ASP A 215 -7.48 1.56 9.47
N LEU A 216 -6.68 0.47 9.35
CA LEU A 216 -5.22 0.50 9.41
C LEU A 216 -4.58 1.52 8.46
N ARG A 217 -4.97 1.53 7.18
CA ARG A 217 -4.32 2.37 6.15
C ARG A 217 -4.73 3.83 6.27
N ALA A 218 -6.00 4.04 6.56
CA ALA A 218 -6.53 5.37 6.87
C ALA A 218 -5.89 5.94 8.13
N GLY A 219 -5.74 5.14 9.18
CA GLY A 219 -5.07 5.56 10.41
C GLY A 219 -3.63 5.98 10.18
N ALA A 220 -2.84 5.19 9.43
CA ALA A 220 -1.47 5.57 9.05
C ALA A 220 -1.43 6.90 8.28
N ALA A 221 -2.38 7.13 7.35
CA ALA A 221 -2.48 8.38 6.62
C ALA A 221 -2.84 9.57 7.53
N LEU A 222 -3.74 9.38 8.50
CA LEU A 222 -4.09 10.42 9.48
C LEU A 222 -2.93 10.77 10.41
N VAL A 223 -2.08 9.80 10.76
CA VAL A 223 -0.82 10.06 11.48
C VAL A 223 0.12 10.94 10.62
N ILE A 224 0.27 10.63 9.32
CA ILE A 224 1.07 11.46 8.40
C ILE A 224 0.49 12.88 8.32
N ALA A 225 -0.83 13.01 8.20
CA ALA A 225 -1.50 14.32 8.18
C ALA A 225 -1.24 15.10 9.48
N GLY A 226 -1.29 14.40 10.63
CA GLY A 226 -0.99 14.99 11.94
C GLY A 226 0.46 15.48 12.07
N LEU A 227 1.43 14.75 11.50
CA LEU A 227 2.84 15.16 11.46
C LEU A 227 3.06 16.43 10.61
N ALA A 228 2.22 16.63 9.59
CA ALA A 228 2.28 17.81 8.70
C ALA A 228 1.39 18.98 9.16
N ALA A 229 0.59 18.80 10.22
CA ALA A 229 -0.38 19.80 10.70
C ALA A 229 0.24 20.80 11.67
N GLU A 230 -0.28 22.01 11.68
CA GLU A 230 -0.01 22.99 12.76
C GLU A 230 -0.89 22.68 13.98
N GLY A 231 -0.30 22.65 15.16
CA GLY A 231 -0.99 22.39 16.43
C GLY A 231 -0.96 20.92 16.82
N VAL A 232 -1.96 20.48 17.59
CA VAL A 232 -2.02 19.12 18.13
C VAL A 232 -3.09 18.32 17.41
N THR A 233 -2.69 17.17 16.90
CA THR A 233 -3.62 16.16 16.33
C THR A 233 -3.73 14.99 17.32
N VAL A 234 -4.97 14.58 17.59
CA VAL A 234 -5.27 13.38 18.38
C VAL A 234 -5.94 12.37 17.47
N VAL A 235 -5.34 11.19 17.34
CA VAL A 235 -5.91 10.09 16.56
C VAL A 235 -6.52 9.08 17.51
N ASP A 236 -7.84 8.95 17.47
CA ASP A 236 -8.61 7.97 18.24
C ASP A 236 -8.78 6.66 17.44
N ASP A 237 -9.30 5.62 18.09
CA ASP A 237 -9.61 4.30 17.53
C ASP A 237 -8.38 3.60 16.92
N ILE A 238 -7.23 3.75 17.54
CA ILE A 238 -5.92 3.22 17.10
C ILE A 238 -5.79 1.69 17.21
N VAL A 239 -6.85 0.98 17.55
CA VAL A 239 -6.85 -0.50 17.66
C VAL A 239 -6.47 -1.18 16.35
N TYR A 240 -6.60 -0.48 15.23
CA TYR A 240 -6.31 -0.99 13.89
C TYR A 240 -4.93 -0.58 13.35
N ILE A 241 -4.16 0.25 14.09
CA ILE A 241 -2.84 0.77 13.66
C ILE A 241 -1.72 0.03 14.36
#